data_09244cc8f27d9edfd1e2e6a172886bfe
#
_entry.id   09244cc8f27d9edfd1e2e6a172886bfe
#
_cell.length_a   1.000
_cell.length_b   1.000
_cell.length_c   1.000
_cell.angle_alpha   90.00
_cell.angle_beta   90.00
_cell.angle_gamma   90.00
#
_symmetry.space_group_name_H-M   'P 1'
#
loop_
_entity.id
_entity.type
_entity.pdbx_description
1 polymer ?
#
loop_
_entity_poly.entity_id
_entity_poly.type
_entity_poly.pdbx_seq_one_letter_code
_entity_poly.pdbx_strand_id
1 'polypeptide(L)'
;MKRIFWIGTVVILAGCNFQSTPEALPTQIESVEALATSEFLRENAPPEGFETVAYPRIDETLNDLQGWRYLVTLEFNGTFSNTAQETTASARAEVWFNRTSAARRVVLETSGELIGREENEQYEAVRLGADAFLVRDDVCLSNATDDARLAADLRAGDLVGGVNHAVPTGQRATLNGEEAWEYRFEQVNVNMPAIRLADGGVMTIESGELWVAPEHNVPIRFYINLDVENAIIFDRQSPVTGLVLLRYDLFDIGQQANINVPFGC
;
A
#
# COMPACT_ATOMS: atom_id res chain seq x y z
N MET A 1 -70.15 -65.65 0.11
CA MET A 1 -70.93 -64.46 -0.24
C MET A 1 -70.05 -63.52 -1.06
N LYS A 2 -70.55 -63.21 -2.20
CA LYS A 2 -69.97 -62.37 -3.25
C LYS A 2 -69.61 -60.96 -2.78
N ARG A 3 -68.50 -60.37 -3.26
CA ARG A 3 -68.50 -59.00 -3.84
C ARG A 3 -67.24 -58.75 -4.69
N ILE A 4 -67.51 -58.57 -5.95
CA ILE A 4 -66.60 -58.12 -7.01
C ILE A 4 -66.30 -56.61 -6.83
N PHE A 5 -65.03 -56.19 -6.95
CA PHE A 5 -64.71 -54.79 -7.14
C PHE A 5 -63.76 -54.59 -8.34
N TRP A 6 -64.22 -53.83 -9.26
CA TRP A 6 -63.54 -53.38 -10.46
C TRP A 6 -62.41 -52.40 -10.15
N ILE A 7 -61.26 -52.60 -10.75
CA ILE A 7 -60.19 -51.63 -10.71
C ILE A 7 -60.05 -51.03 -12.13
N GLY A 8 -60.41 -49.74 -12.26
CA GLY A 8 -60.21 -48.98 -13.48
C GLY A 8 -58.73 -48.48 -13.58
N THR A 9 -58.13 -48.81 -14.73
CA THR A 9 -56.76 -48.36 -15.07
C THR A 9 -56.81 -46.95 -15.57
N VAL A 10 -56.22 -45.99 -14.85
CA VAL A 10 -56.00 -44.62 -15.32
C VAL A 10 -54.58 -44.51 -15.89
N VAL A 11 -54.50 -44.34 -17.20
CA VAL A 11 -53.26 -44.03 -17.91
C VAL A 11 -53.01 -42.54 -17.78
N ILE A 12 -51.98 -42.16 -17.03
CA ILE A 12 -51.51 -40.76 -16.98
C ILE A 12 -50.42 -40.61 -18.03
N LEU A 13 -50.74 -39.89 -19.10
CA LEU A 13 -49.75 -39.39 -20.08
C LEU A 13 -48.94 -38.24 -19.45
N ALA A 14 -47.71 -38.51 -19.04
CA ALA A 14 -46.76 -37.49 -18.67
C ALA A 14 -46.19 -36.79 -19.93
N GLY A 15 -46.73 -35.64 -20.25
CA GLY A 15 -46.16 -34.75 -21.26
C GLY A 15 -44.89 -34.11 -20.73
N CYS A 16 -43.75 -34.44 -21.34
CA CYS A 16 -42.50 -33.71 -21.11
C CYS A 16 -42.62 -32.30 -21.72
N ASN A 17 -42.88 -31.32 -20.87
CA ASN A 17 -42.66 -29.92 -21.24
C ASN A 17 -41.15 -29.64 -21.13
N PHE A 18 -40.46 -29.65 -22.28
CA PHE A 18 -39.18 -28.99 -22.42
C PHE A 18 -39.44 -27.48 -22.41
N GLN A 19 -39.41 -26.88 -21.22
CA GLN A 19 -39.21 -25.46 -21.07
C GLN A 19 -37.75 -25.18 -21.39
N SER A 20 -37.48 -24.71 -22.63
CA SER A 20 -36.26 -24.01 -22.93
C SER A 20 -36.22 -22.77 -22.04
N THR A 21 -35.31 -22.76 -21.10
CA THR A 21 -34.96 -21.56 -20.32
C THR A 21 -34.63 -20.46 -21.35
N PRO A 22 -35.31 -19.32 -21.36
CA PRO A 22 -34.94 -18.25 -22.25
C PRO A 22 -33.51 -17.86 -21.91
N GLU A 23 -32.64 -17.92 -22.90
CA GLU A 23 -31.30 -17.39 -22.85
C GLU A 23 -31.42 -15.95 -22.37
N ALA A 24 -30.81 -15.64 -21.22
CA ALA A 24 -30.89 -14.31 -20.64
C ALA A 24 -30.38 -13.31 -21.68
N LEU A 25 -31.26 -12.49 -22.18
CA LEU A 25 -30.87 -11.39 -23.05
C LEU A 25 -29.84 -10.55 -22.34
N PRO A 26 -28.77 -10.11 -23.04
CA PRO A 26 -27.77 -9.25 -22.41
C PRO A 26 -28.49 -8.02 -21.83
N THR A 27 -28.19 -7.74 -20.58
CA THR A 27 -28.75 -6.61 -19.83
C THR A 27 -28.57 -5.35 -20.65
N GLN A 28 -29.64 -4.73 -21.10
CA GLN A 28 -29.57 -3.45 -21.80
C GLN A 28 -29.00 -2.42 -20.88
N ILE A 29 -27.97 -1.71 -21.31
CA ILE A 29 -27.43 -0.57 -20.59
C ILE A 29 -28.51 0.51 -20.56
N GLU A 30 -29.02 0.80 -19.37
CA GLU A 30 -30.25 1.59 -19.18
C GLU A 30 -30.08 3.10 -19.42
N SER A 31 -28.83 3.63 -19.54
CA SER A 31 -28.60 5.04 -19.80
C SER A 31 -27.39 5.33 -20.68
N VAL A 32 -27.43 6.47 -21.38
CA VAL A 32 -26.28 6.98 -22.16
C VAL A 32 -25.06 7.25 -21.26
N GLU A 33 -25.29 7.63 -20.00
CA GLU A 33 -24.22 7.84 -19.00
C GLU A 33 -23.54 6.52 -18.62
N ALA A 34 -24.30 5.43 -18.45
CA ALA A 34 -23.74 4.11 -18.17
C ALA A 34 -22.94 3.56 -19.35
N LEU A 35 -23.38 3.85 -20.60
CA LEU A 35 -22.62 3.53 -21.82
C LEU A 35 -21.30 4.31 -21.86
N ALA A 36 -21.35 5.62 -21.66
CA ALA A 36 -20.17 6.48 -21.68
C ALA A 36 -19.16 6.07 -20.59
N THR A 37 -19.65 5.71 -19.40
CA THR A 37 -18.80 5.22 -18.29
C THR A 37 -18.15 3.88 -18.65
N SER A 38 -18.90 2.95 -19.24
CA SER A 38 -18.36 1.63 -19.61
C SER A 38 -17.35 1.71 -20.75
N GLU A 39 -17.57 2.61 -21.71
CA GLU A 39 -16.64 2.87 -22.80
C GLU A 39 -15.35 3.53 -22.29
N PHE A 40 -15.48 4.52 -21.43
CA PHE A 40 -14.33 5.16 -20.75
C PHE A 40 -13.48 4.15 -19.97
N LEU A 41 -14.11 3.28 -19.16
CA LEU A 41 -13.40 2.27 -18.39
C LEU A 41 -12.71 1.23 -19.30
N ARG A 42 -13.31 0.88 -20.43
CA ARG A 42 -12.72 -0.04 -21.40
C ARG A 42 -11.52 0.58 -22.13
N GLU A 43 -11.60 1.84 -22.52
CA GLU A 43 -10.51 2.56 -23.22
C GLU A 43 -9.34 2.86 -22.30
N ASN A 44 -9.59 3.01 -21.00
CA ASN A 44 -8.59 3.32 -19.98
C ASN A 44 -8.31 2.11 -19.06
N ALA A 45 -8.66 0.90 -19.47
CA ALA A 45 -8.36 -0.31 -18.73
C ALA A 45 -6.84 -0.49 -18.61
N PRO A 46 -6.33 -0.94 -17.45
CA PRO A 46 -4.94 -1.33 -17.33
C PRO A 46 -4.64 -2.55 -18.22
N PRO A 47 -3.36 -2.84 -18.50
CA PRO A 47 -2.95 -4.06 -19.20
C PRO A 47 -3.47 -5.33 -18.53
N GLU A 48 -3.54 -6.43 -19.31
CA GLU A 48 -3.93 -7.75 -18.82
C GLU A 48 -3.10 -8.18 -17.61
N GLY A 49 -3.77 -8.70 -16.59
CA GLY A 49 -3.18 -9.08 -15.30
C GLY A 49 -3.18 -7.97 -14.25
N PHE A 50 -3.66 -6.77 -14.58
CA PHE A 50 -3.78 -5.63 -13.68
C PHE A 50 -5.23 -5.18 -13.44
N GLU A 51 -6.20 -6.06 -13.70
CA GLU A 51 -7.63 -5.82 -13.41
C GLU A 51 -7.89 -5.70 -11.90
N THR A 52 -7.03 -6.30 -11.11
CA THR A 52 -6.92 -6.13 -9.66
C THR A 52 -5.46 -6.21 -9.26
N VAL A 53 -5.09 -5.48 -8.22
CA VAL A 53 -3.71 -5.51 -7.69
C VAL A 53 -3.70 -5.72 -6.19
N ALA A 54 -2.61 -6.30 -5.70
CA ALA A 54 -2.33 -6.48 -4.29
C ALA A 54 -0.85 -6.21 -4.02
N TYR A 55 -0.59 -5.31 -3.10
CA TYR A 55 0.75 -4.97 -2.58
C TYR A 55 0.66 -4.91 -1.05
N PRO A 56 0.61 -6.05 -0.34
CA PRO A 56 0.51 -6.09 1.13
C PRO A 56 1.62 -5.29 1.82
N ARG A 57 2.75 -5.16 1.13
CA ARG A 57 3.85 -4.23 1.43
C ARG A 57 4.16 -3.48 0.16
N ILE A 58 4.12 -2.17 0.23
CA ILE A 58 4.23 -1.29 -0.94
C ILE A 58 5.55 -1.46 -1.72
N ASP A 59 6.59 -1.95 -1.07
CA ASP A 59 7.94 -2.13 -1.60
C ASP A 59 8.33 -3.59 -1.88
N GLU A 60 7.39 -4.53 -1.87
CA GLU A 60 7.71 -5.96 -1.97
C GLU A 60 8.28 -6.38 -3.34
N THR A 61 7.83 -5.73 -4.42
CA THR A 61 8.25 -6.02 -5.81
C THR A 61 9.53 -5.28 -6.22
N LEU A 62 10.02 -4.33 -5.42
CA LEU A 62 11.19 -3.51 -5.77
C LEU A 62 12.50 -4.29 -5.93
N ASN A 63 12.60 -5.46 -5.30
CA ASN A 63 13.82 -6.29 -5.39
C ASN A 63 14.08 -6.84 -6.80
N ASP A 64 13.08 -6.85 -7.69
CA ASP A 64 13.19 -7.32 -9.06
C ASP A 64 13.81 -6.27 -9.99
N LEU A 65 13.83 -5.02 -9.57
CA LEU A 65 14.36 -3.89 -10.33
C LEU A 65 15.89 -3.80 -10.22
N GLN A 66 16.52 -3.21 -11.25
CA GLN A 66 17.98 -3.02 -11.30
C GLN A 66 18.44 -1.88 -10.37
N GLY A 67 17.60 -0.88 -10.17
CA GLY A 67 17.82 0.23 -9.29
C GLY A 67 16.55 1.06 -9.13
N TRP A 68 16.48 1.81 -8.07
CA TRP A 68 15.33 2.67 -7.76
C TRP A 68 15.67 3.65 -6.63
N ARG A 69 14.80 4.64 -6.48
CA ARG A 69 14.78 5.55 -5.33
C ARG A 69 13.35 5.72 -4.87
N TYR A 70 13.09 5.65 -3.58
CA TYR A 70 11.80 6.06 -3.04
C TYR A 70 11.93 7.13 -1.96
N LEU A 71 10.86 7.89 -1.79
CA LEU A 71 10.64 8.83 -0.72
C LEU A 71 9.41 8.40 0.06
N VAL A 72 9.56 8.27 1.38
CA VAL A 72 8.44 8.09 2.31
C VAL A 72 8.38 9.30 3.23
N THR A 73 7.20 9.86 3.41
CA THR A 73 6.94 10.85 4.45
C THR A 73 5.76 10.42 5.31
N LEU A 74 5.88 10.74 6.58
CA LEU A 74 4.81 10.61 7.55
C LEU A 74 4.69 11.92 8.32
N GLU A 75 3.45 12.37 8.50
CA GLU A 75 3.14 13.52 9.34
C GLU A 75 1.98 13.14 10.27
N PHE A 76 2.09 13.52 11.53
CA PHE A 76 1.03 13.41 12.52
C PHE A 76 0.75 14.77 13.14
N ASN A 77 -0.53 15.07 13.32
CA ASN A 77 -0.98 16.25 14.05
C ASN A 77 -2.21 15.85 14.89
N GLY A 78 -2.12 16.05 16.20
CA GLY A 78 -3.21 15.67 17.10
C GLY A 78 -2.86 15.88 18.55
N THR A 79 -3.40 15.01 19.41
CA THR A 79 -3.23 15.07 20.86
C THR A 79 -2.92 13.70 21.45
N PHE A 80 -2.28 13.67 22.62
CA PHE A 80 -2.24 12.45 23.44
C PHE A 80 -3.64 12.14 23.99
N SER A 81 -4.14 10.92 23.74
CA SER A 81 -5.52 10.55 24.10
C SER A 81 -5.82 10.65 25.60
N ASN A 82 -4.80 10.46 26.46
CA ASN A 82 -4.96 10.47 27.92
C ASN A 82 -4.85 11.86 28.57
N THR A 83 -4.22 12.84 27.91
CA THR A 83 -3.95 14.17 28.48
C THR A 83 -4.57 15.30 27.66
N ALA A 84 -5.00 15.03 26.44
CA ALA A 84 -5.41 16.01 25.44
C ALA A 84 -4.34 17.10 25.15
N GLN A 85 -3.07 16.82 25.50
CA GLN A 85 -1.96 17.69 25.15
C GLN A 85 -1.69 17.58 23.64
N GLU A 86 -1.52 18.70 22.96
CA GLU A 86 -1.16 18.76 21.54
C GLU A 86 0.21 18.13 21.33
N THR A 87 0.32 17.35 20.22
CA THR A 87 1.58 16.75 19.80
C THR A 87 1.63 16.62 18.29
N THR A 88 2.80 16.77 17.74
CA THR A 88 3.07 16.62 16.30
C THR A 88 4.26 15.71 16.11
N ALA A 89 4.32 15.05 14.97
CA ALA A 89 5.50 14.30 14.58
C ALA A 89 5.65 14.27 13.07
N SER A 90 6.87 14.21 12.60
CA SER A 90 7.16 13.96 11.18
C SER A 90 8.32 12.99 11.01
N ALA A 91 8.29 12.23 9.94
CA ALA A 91 9.41 11.42 9.48
C ALA A 91 9.53 11.53 7.95
N ARG A 92 10.75 11.58 7.46
CA ARG A 92 11.10 11.54 6.06
C ARG A 92 12.22 10.54 5.85
N ALA A 93 11.95 9.50 5.05
CA ALA A 93 12.95 8.53 4.66
C ALA A 93 13.14 8.55 3.15
N GLU A 94 14.36 8.75 2.70
CA GLU A 94 14.73 8.65 1.29
C GLU A 94 15.71 7.49 1.12
N VAL A 95 15.41 6.59 0.18
CA VAL A 95 16.16 5.34 0.01
C VAL A 95 16.52 5.15 -1.46
N TRP A 96 17.80 4.82 -1.70
CA TRP A 96 18.33 4.44 -3.01
C TRP A 96 18.81 3.00 -2.98
N PHE A 97 18.63 2.33 -4.09
CA PHE A 97 19.11 0.96 -4.28
C PHE A 97 19.79 0.81 -5.64
N ASN A 98 20.87 0.04 -5.65
CA ASN A 98 21.59 -0.38 -6.85
C ASN A 98 21.88 -1.88 -6.75
N ARG A 99 21.21 -2.67 -7.60
CA ARG A 99 21.34 -4.14 -7.62
C ARG A 99 22.73 -4.59 -8.05
N THR A 100 23.32 -3.91 -9.04
CA THR A 100 24.61 -4.32 -9.61
C THR A 100 25.75 -4.24 -8.58
N SER A 101 25.75 -3.20 -7.76
CA SER A 101 26.74 -3.05 -6.68
C SER A 101 26.26 -3.64 -5.35
N ALA A 102 25.06 -4.22 -5.30
CA ALA A 102 24.41 -4.65 -4.07
C ALA A 102 24.42 -3.55 -2.99
N ALA A 103 24.23 -2.29 -3.41
CA ALA A 103 24.33 -1.12 -2.57
C ALA A 103 22.96 -0.55 -2.23
N ARG A 104 22.82 -0.08 -0.99
CA ARG A 104 21.63 0.61 -0.51
C ARG A 104 22.04 1.78 0.37
N ARG A 105 21.37 2.92 0.20
CA ARG A 105 21.54 4.12 1.02
C ARG A 105 20.20 4.54 1.58
N VAL A 106 20.16 4.86 2.86
CA VAL A 106 18.99 5.39 3.57
C VAL A 106 19.37 6.69 4.20
N VAL A 107 18.58 7.72 4.00
CA VAL A 107 18.62 8.97 4.77
C VAL A 107 17.30 9.09 5.50
N LEU A 108 17.32 9.15 6.82
CA LEU A 108 16.15 9.33 7.66
C LEU A 108 16.27 10.62 8.46
N GLU A 109 15.19 11.38 8.46
CA GLU A 109 14.99 12.57 9.29
C GLU A 109 13.68 12.39 10.05
N THR A 110 13.70 12.61 11.37
CA THR A 110 12.51 12.57 12.21
C THR A 110 12.42 13.80 13.08
N SER A 111 11.21 14.22 13.40
CA SER A 111 10.98 15.28 14.38
C SER A 111 9.71 15.02 15.19
N GLY A 112 9.66 15.59 16.41
CA GLY A 112 8.54 15.46 17.32
C GLY A 112 8.64 14.25 18.25
N GLU A 113 7.68 14.15 19.18
CA GLU A 113 7.77 13.23 20.32
C GLU A 113 7.36 11.79 20.02
N LEU A 114 6.74 11.51 18.86
CA LEU A 114 6.17 10.20 18.54
C LEU A 114 7.11 9.28 17.76
N ILE A 115 8.16 9.84 17.14
CA ILE A 115 9.05 9.12 16.23
C ILE A 115 10.49 9.31 16.70
N GLY A 116 11.27 8.22 16.60
CA GLY A 116 12.66 8.25 17.01
C GLY A 116 12.87 8.12 18.54
N ARG A 117 14.11 8.14 18.95
CA ARG A 117 14.54 8.11 20.36
C ARG A 117 14.66 9.49 20.95
N GLU A 118 14.95 10.47 20.11
CA GLU A 118 15.14 11.88 20.42
C GLU A 118 14.07 12.70 19.71
N GLU A 119 13.88 13.93 20.15
CA GLU A 119 12.89 14.85 19.57
C GLU A 119 13.16 15.14 18.08
N ASN A 120 14.44 15.21 17.71
CA ASN A 120 14.88 15.31 16.33
C ASN A 120 16.02 14.33 16.10
N GLU A 121 15.91 13.48 15.12
CA GLU A 121 16.93 12.49 14.78
C GLU A 121 17.19 12.52 13.28
N GLN A 122 18.46 12.50 12.90
CA GLN A 122 18.89 12.37 11.52
C GLN A 122 19.99 11.31 11.43
N TYR A 123 19.87 10.41 10.46
CA TYR A 123 20.95 9.50 10.15
C TYR A 123 21.06 9.21 8.65
N GLU A 124 22.26 8.83 8.22
CA GLU A 124 22.56 8.22 6.95
C GLU A 124 23.11 6.80 7.18
N ALA A 125 22.45 5.81 6.60
CA ALA A 125 22.93 4.43 6.62
C ALA A 125 23.21 3.96 5.19
N VAL A 126 24.38 3.33 4.99
CA VAL A 126 24.79 2.81 3.68
C VAL A 126 25.25 1.36 3.84
N ARG A 127 24.73 0.49 2.95
CA ARG A 127 25.22 -0.88 2.81
C ARG A 127 25.86 -1.03 1.43
N LEU A 128 27.06 -1.60 1.40
CA LEU A 128 27.83 -1.92 0.21
C LEU A 128 28.22 -3.41 0.28
N GLY A 129 27.41 -4.27 -0.34
CA GLY A 129 27.55 -5.71 -0.22
C GLY A 129 27.41 -6.18 1.22
N ALA A 130 28.51 -6.65 1.82
CA ALA A 130 28.57 -7.13 3.21
C ALA A 130 28.83 -6.02 4.23
N ASP A 131 29.41 -4.91 3.80
CA ASP A 131 29.79 -3.80 4.68
C ASP A 131 28.60 -2.86 4.89
N ALA A 132 28.49 -2.32 6.12
CA ALA A 132 27.47 -1.36 6.48
C ALA A 132 28.06 -0.21 7.30
N PHE A 133 27.59 0.99 7.05
CA PHE A 133 28.05 2.23 7.65
C PHE A 133 26.83 3.00 8.19
N LEU A 134 26.98 3.63 9.34
CA LEU A 134 25.97 4.49 9.94
C LEU A 134 26.61 5.82 10.34
N VAL A 135 26.06 6.90 9.81
CA VAL A 135 26.42 8.26 10.22
C VAL A 135 25.22 8.85 10.98
N ARG A 136 25.46 9.35 12.16
CA ARG A 136 24.48 10.08 12.96
C ARG A 136 25.14 11.36 13.44
N ASP A 137 24.46 12.49 13.28
CA ASP A 137 24.99 13.82 13.67
C ASP A 137 26.40 14.08 13.10
N ASP A 138 26.61 13.77 11.82
CA ASP A 138 27.87 13.87 11.10
C ASP A 138 29.01 13.01 11.65
N VAL A 139 28.74 12.08 12.56
CA VAL A 139 29.71 11.15 13.13
C VAL A 139 29.51 9.74 12.59
N CYS A 140 30.59 9.18 12.01
CA CYS A 140 30.59 7.76 11.61
C CYS A 140 30.71 6.85 12.84
N LEU A 141 29.73 5.97 13.01
CA LEU A 141 29.68 4.98 14.09
C LEU A 141 30.34 3.68 13.65
N SER A 142 31.66 3.62 13.66
CA SER A 142 32.49 2.54 13.12
C SER A 142 32.25 1.15 13.73
N ASN A 143 31.66 1.08 14.93
CA ASN A 143 31.38 -0.17 15.67
C ASN A 143 29.90 -0.58 15.61
N ALA A 144 29.08 0.12 14.85
CA ALA A 144 27.63 -0.08 14.78
C ALA A 144 27.19 -0.96 13.59
N THR A 145 27.98 -1.99 13.24
CA THR A 145 27.73 -2.77 12.01
C THR A 145 26.35 -3.41 11.95
N ASP A 146 25.82 -3.94 13.04
CA ASP A 146 24.49 -4.53 13.07
C ASP A 146 23.40 -3.43 13.06
N ASP A 147 23.58 -2.35 13.80
CA ASP A 147 22.68 -1.18 13.74
C ASP A 147 22.73 -0.52 12.36
N ALA A 148 23.91 -0.43 11.75
CA ALA A 148 24.08 0.12 10.41
C ALA A 148 23.36 -0.74 9.34
N ARG A 149 23.44 -2.08 9.45
CA ARG A 149 22.69 -2.98 8.56
C ARG A 149 21.19 -2.83 8.75
N LEU A 150 20.72 -2.81 9.99
CA LEU A 150 19.30 -2.62 10.31
C LEU A 150 18.77 -1.29 9.76
N ALA A 151 19.53 -0.21 9.97
CA ALA A 151 19.17 1.12 9.47
C ALA A 151 19.18 1.17 7.92
N ALA A 152 20.16 0.54 7.27
CA ALA A 152 20.23 0.47 5.81
C ALA A 152 19.17 -0.46 5.20
N ASP A 153 18.57 -1.35 5.97
CA ASP A 153 17.51 -2.26 5.52
C ASP A 153 16.10 -1.72 5.78
N LEU A 154 15.96 -0.45 6.17
CA LEU A 154 14.66 0.22 6.35
C LEU A 154 13.77 0.02 5.11
N ARG A 155 12.55 -0.48 5.31
CA ARG A 155 11.60 -0.76 4.24
C ARG A 155 10.39 0.14 4.31
N ALA A 156 9.95 0.65 3.15
CA ALA A 156 8.75 1.47 3.05
C ALA A 156 7.52 0.71 3.56
N GLY A 157 7.38 -0.56 3.21
CA GLY A 157 6.26 -1.39 3.66
C GLY A 157 6.17 -1.60 5.18
N ASP A 158 7.27 -1.43 5.92
CA ASP A 158 7.24 -1.47 7.40
C ASP A 158 6.71 -0.17 8.01
N LEU A 159 6.81 0.95 7.26
CA LEU A 159 6.36 2.27 7.68
C LEU A 159 4.93 2.56 7.21
N VAL A 160 4.69 2.45 5.91
CA VAL A 160 3.41 2.85 5.30
C VAL A 160 2.52 1.66 4.93
N GLY A 161 3.01 0.43 5.13
CA GLY A 161 2.24 -0.77 4.85
C GLY A 161 1.98 -1.00 3.38
N GLY A 162 0.70 -1.24 3.04
CA GLY A 162 0.27 -1.48 1.67
C GLY A 162 -1.20 -1.87 1.57
N VAL A 163 -1.58 -2.45 0.43
CA VAL A 163 -2.97 -2.76 0.09
C VAL A 163 -3.11 -4.21 -0.34
N ASN A 164 -4.03 -4.94 0.28
CA ASN A 164 -4.29 -6.36 -0.04
C ASN A 164 -5.20 -6.56 -1.25
N HIS A 165 -5.97 -5.54 -1.63
CA HIS A 165 -6.84 -5.59 -2.80
C HIS A 165 -7.19 -4.17 -3.26
N ALA A 166 -6.99 -3.88 -4.54
CA ALA A 166 -7.40 -2.63 -5.16
C ALA A 166 -7.86 -2.87 -6.61
N VAL A 167 -8.78 -2.03 -7.09
CA VAL A 167 -9.36 -2.10 -8.43
C VAL A 167 -9.14 -0.80 -9.19
N PRO A 168 -8.94 -0.84 -10.52
CA PRO A 168 -8.65 0.36 -11.31
C PRO A 168 -9.84 1.33 -11.32
N THR A 169 -9.53 2.62 -11.32
CA THR A 169 -10.54 3.70 -11.45
C THR A 169 -10.81 4.09 -12.90
N GLY A 170 -9.96 3.63 -13.85
CA GLY A 170 -9.93 4.07 -15.24
C GLY A 170 -9.12 5.35 -15.46
N GLN A 171 -8.49 5.88 -14.44
CA GLN A 171 -7.57 7.02 -14.60
C GLN A 171 -6.15 6.51 -14.85
N ARG A 172 -5.44 7.18 -15.77
CA ARG A 172 -4.03 6.96 -16.04
C ARG A 172 -3.30 8.27 -16.17
N ALA A 173 -2.04 8.30 -15.78
CA ALA A 173 -1.18 9.46 -15.87
C ALA A 173 0.30 9.05 -15.97
N THR A 174 1.15 9.96 -16.43
CA THR A 174 2.59 9.80 -16.28
C THR A 174 3.01 10.38 -14.94
N LEU A 175 3.46 9.52 -14.04
CA LEU A 175 3.94 9.90 -12.71
C LEU A 175 5.40 9.48 -12.55
N ASN A 176 6.24 10.38 -12.09
CA ASN A 176 7.67 10.13 -11.83
C ASN A 176 8.43 9.54 -13.05
N GLY A 177 7.93 9.81 -14.27
CA GLY A 177 8.49 9.32 -15.54
C GLY A 177 7.85 8.05 -16.09
N GLU A 178 6.95 7.41 -15.34
CA GLU A 178 6.32 6.12 -15.68
C GLU A 178 4.84 6.30 -16.02
N GLU A 179 4.32 5.51 -16.95
CA GLU A 179 2.88 5.39 -17.21
C GLU A 179 2.25 4.56 -16.09
N ALA A 180 1.29 5.14 -15.38
CA ALA A 180 0.66 4.53 -14.23
C ALA A 180 -0.86 4.63 -14.29
N TRP A 181 -1.52 3.64 -13.69
CA TRP A 181 -2.97 3.57 -13.50
C TRP A 181 -3.32 3.79 -12.05
N GLU A 182 -4.41 4.54 -11.83
CA GLU A 182 -4.96 4.76 -10.50
C GLU A 182 -5.84 3.60 -10.07
N TYR A 183 -5.70 3.19 -8.81
CA TYR A 183 -6.49 2.14 -8.16
C TYR A 183 -7.13 2.67 -6.89
N ARG A 184 -8.39 2.31 -6.69
CA ARG A 184 -9.12 2.54 -5.44
C ARG A 184 -9.09 1.30 -4.57
N PHE A 185 -9.06 1.51 -3.28
CA PHE A 185 -9.08 0.47 -2.25
C PHE A 185 -10.01 0.87 -1.11
N GLU A 186 -10.47 -0.11 -0.37
CA GLU A 186 -11.30 0.07 0.82
C GLU A 186 -10.45 -0.08 2.08
N GLN A 187 -10.90 0.48 3.19
CA GLN A 187 -10.19 0.44 4.48
C GLN A 187 -9.86 -0.99 4.93
N VAL A 188 -10.77 -1.95 4.74
CA VAL A 188 -10.57 -3.37 5.09
C VAL A 188 -9.39 -4.01 4.35
N ASN A 189 -8.99 -3.44 3.22
CA ASN A 189 -7.90 -3.92 2.38
C ASN A 189 -6.55 -3.27 2.69
N VAL A 190 -6.50 -2.31 3.60
CA VAL A 190 -5.27 -1.59 3.94
C VAL A 190 -4.55 -2.31 5.08
N ASN A 191 -3.25 -2.51 4.92
CA ASN A 191 -2.35 -3.02 5.93
C ASN A 191 -1.44 -1.89 6.42
N MET A 192 -1.49 -1.55 7.72
CA MET A 192 -0.76 -0.42 8.32
C MET A 192 0.02 -0.89 9.54
N PRO A 193 1.19 -1.53 9.36
CA PRO A 193 1.93 -2.16 10.46
C PRO A 193 2.45 -1.17 11.50
N ALA A 194 2.69 0.08 11.10
CA ALA A 194 3.16 1.13 12.00
C ALA A 194 2.07 1.74 12.91
N ILE A 195 0.80 1.39 12.69
CA ILE A 195 -0.33 1.90 13.46
C ILE A 195 -1.05 0.74 14.15
N ARG A 196 -1.14 0.78 15.47
CA ARG A 196 -1.87 -0.20 16.27
C ARG A 196 -2.98 0.51 17.05
N LEU A 197 -4.18 -0.02 17.00
CA LEU A 197 -5.29 0.52 17.79
C LEU A 197 -5.16 0.06 19.24
N ALA A 198 -5.27 1.00 20.18
CA ALA A 198 -5.45 0.69 21.59
C ALA A 198 -6.89 0.24 21.88
N ASP A 199 -7.21 -0.12 23.12
CA ASP A 199 -8.55 -0.57 23.49
C ASP A 199 -9.59 0.51 23.16
N GLY A 200 -10.58 0.16 22.33
CA GLY A 200 -11.60 1.08 21.86
C GLY A 200 -11.13 2.08 20.79
N GLY A 201 -9.91 1.90 20.29
CA GLY A 201 -9.38 2.75 19.22
C GLY A 201 -10.05 2.53 17.87
N VAL A 202 -10.08 3.57 17.05
CA VAL A 202 -10.66 3.59 15.71
C VAL A 202 -9.65 4.18 14.73
N MET A 203 -9.67 3.69 13.49
CA MET A 203 -8.93 4.27 12.38
C MET A 203 -9.90 4.40 11.20
N THR A 204 -9.94 5.58 10.58
CA THR A 204 -10.77 5.86 9.41
C THR A 204 -9.90 6.40 8.29
N ILE A 205 -10.08 5.88 7.08
CA ILE A 205 -9.42 6.43 5.89
C ILE A 205 -10.26 7.61 5.38
N GLU A 206 -9.71 8.81 5.45
CA GLU A 206 -10.31 10.01 4.91
C GLU A 206 -10.12 10.11 3.38
N SER A 207 -8.94 9.70 2.91
CA SER A 207 -8.64 9.60 1.49
C SER A 207 -7.49 8.62 1.24
N GLY A 208 -7.49 8.00 0.06
CA GLY A 208 -6.42 7.10 -0.37
C GLY A 208 -6.20 7.19 -1.87
N GLU A 209 -4.93 7.10 -2.28
CA GLU A 209 -4.48 7.16 -3.67
C GLU A 209 -3.40 6.09 -3.88
N LEU A 210 -3.63 5.19 -4.85
CA LEU A 210 -2.66 4.18 -5.26
C LEU A 210 -2.47 4.24 -6.77
N TRP A 211 -1.25 4.46 -7.22
CA TRP A 211 -0.87 4.42 -8.62
C TRP A 211 0.15 3.32 -8.87
N VAL A 212 -0.10 2.50 -9.87
CA VAL A 212 0.74 1.36 -10.23
C VAL A 212 1.24 1.51 -11.66
N ALA A 213 2.53 1.25 -11.88
CA ALA A 213 3.13 1.11 -13.20
C ALA A 213 3.17 -0.38 -13.60
N PRO A 214 2.30 -0.86 -14.49
CA PRO A 214 2.22 -2.26 -14.89
C PRO A 214 3.48 -2.77 -15.58
N GLU A 215 4.19 -1.91 -16.34
CA GLU A 215 5.43 -2.28 -17.02
C GLU A 215 6.47 -2.87 -16.06
N HIS A 216 6.50 -2.36 -14.84
CA HIS A 216 7.45 -2.76 -13.80
C HIS A 216 6.81 -3.56 -12.67
N ASN A 217 5.48 -3.69 -12.67
CA ASN A 217 4.70 -4.30 -11.59
C ASN A 217 5.01 -3.69 -10.21
N VAL A 218 5.00 -2.36 -10.12
CA VAL A 218 5.34 -1.63 -8.89
C VAL A 218 4.36 -0.49 -8.63
N PRO A 219 4.04 -0.21 -7.35
CA PRO A 219 3.42 1.05 -6.97
C PRO A 219 4.37 2.22 -7.17
N ILE A 220 3.91 3.25 -7.90
CA ILE A 220 4.67 4.50 -8.11
C ILE A 220 4.34 5.51 -7.02
N ARG A 221 3.09 5.49 -6.55
CA ARG A 221 2.58 6.37 -5.51
C ARG A 221 1.59 5.64 -4.62
N PHE A 222 1.73 5.85 -3.32
CA PHE A 222 0.74 5.44 -2.35
C PHE A 222 0.59 6.53 -1.30
N TYR A 223 -0.55 7.22 -1.31
CA TYR A 223 -0.90 8.26 -0.37
C TYR A 223 -2.12 7.84 0.42
N ILE A 224 -2.11 8.11 1.71
CA ILE A 224 -3.23 7.81 2.57
C ILE A 224 -3.33 8.86 3.69
N ASN A 225 -4.53 9.36 3.90
CA ASN A 225 -4.88 10.22 5.00
C ASN A 225 -5.78 9.44 5.96
N LEU A 226 -5.40 9.39 7.21
CA LEU A 226 -6.08 8.63 8.24
C LEU A 226 -6.48 9.56 9.38
N ASP A 227 -7.72 9.45 9.82
CA ASP A 227 -8.11 9.92 11.14
C ASP A 227 -7.99 8.74 12.12
N VAL A 228 -7.28 8.94 13.22
CA VAL A 228 -7.06 7.92 14.23
C VAL A 228 -7.55 8.41 15.60
N GLU A 229 -8.27 7.55 16.28
CA GLU A 229 -8.69 7.77 17.66
C GLU A 229 -8.06 6.67 18.52
N ASN A 230 -7.38 7.07 19.59
CA ASN A 230 -6.76 6.15 20.55
C ASN A 230 -5.87 5.11 19.89
N ALA A 231 -4.95 5.55 19.04
CA ALA A 231 -4.01 4.70 18.28
C ALA A 231 -2.58 4.88 18.77
N ILE A 232 -1.81 3.81 18.70
CA ILE A 232 -0.38 3.79 18.96
C ILE A 232 0.32 3.85 17.61
N ILE A 233 1.11 4.91 17.39
CA ILE A 233 1.89 5.12 16.16
C ILE A 233 3.36 4.85 16.48
N PHE A 234 4.02 4.00 15.66
CA PHE A 234 5.44 3.68 15.76
C PHE A 234 5.90 3.26 17.15
N ASP A 235 5.55 2.19 17.67
CA ASP A 235 6.12 1.57 18.88
C ASP A 235 6.15 2.44 20.17
N ARG A 236 5.64 3.68 20.14
CA ARG A 236 5.40 4.48 21.35
C ARG A 236 4.21 3.89 22.12
N GLN A 237 4.30 3.94 23.42
CA GLN A 237 3.27 3.35 24.29
C GLN A 237 2.08 4.26 24.57
N SER A 238 2.22 5.55 24.26
CA SER A 238 1.16 6.53 24.53
C SER A 238 0.23 6.64 23.33
N PRO A 239 -1.05 6.30 23.48
CA PRO A 239 -2.02 6.43 22.41
C PRO A 239 -2.30 7.90 22.10
N VAL A 240 -2.57 8.16 20.83
CA VAL A 240 -2.85 9.48 20.27
C VAL A 240 -4.14 9.48 19.47
N THR A 241 -4.68 10.68 19.28
CA THR A 241 -5.88 10.95 18.47
C THR A 241 -5.57 12.12 17.54
N GLY A 242 -5.85 11.98 16.25
CA GLY A 242 -5.58 13.02 15.26
C GLY A 242 -5.39 12.50 13.86
N LEU A 243 -4.84 13.35 12.99
CA LEU A 243 -4.63 13.10 11.58
C LEU A 243 -3.22 12.55 11.32
N VAL A 244 -3.15 11.45 10.55
CA VAL A 244 -1.91 10.86 10.04
C VAL A 244 -1.90 11.01 8.52
N LEU A 245 -0.84 11.56 7.96
CA LEU A 245 -0.59 11.65 6.54
C LEU A 245 0.59 10.76 6.17
N LEU A 246 0.36 9.74 5.34
CA LEU A 246 1.39 8.85 4.84
C LEU A 246 1.55 9.06 3.33
N ARG A 247 2.78 9.18 2.87
CA ARG A 247 3.13 9.38 1.46
C ARG A 247 4.29 8.46 1.09
N TYR A 248 4.15 7.80 -0.03
CA TYR A 248 5.20 7.03 -0.68
C TYR A 248 5.23 7.40 -2.16
N ASP A 249 6.39 7.75 -2.68
CA ASP A 249 6.65 7.97 -4.09
C ASP A 249 7.90 7.20 -4.52
N LEU A 250 7.81 6.49 -5.64
CA LEU A 250 8.91 5.75 -6.27
C LEU A 250 9.42 6.53 -7.49
N PHE A 251 10.75 6.58 -7.62
CA PHE A 251 11.46 7.31 -8.66
C PHE A 251 12.60 6.48 -9.24
N ASP A 252 13.14 6.93 -10.36
CA ASP A 252 14.41 6.46 -10.93
C ASP A 252 14.41 4.94 -11.17
N ILE A 253 13.28 4.37 -11.62
CA ILE A 253 13.12 2.93 -11.88
C ILE A 253 14.12 2.50 -12.97
N GLY A 254 14.86 1.41 -12.68
CA GLY A 254 15.90 0.88 -13.56
C GLY A 254 17.22 1.66 -13.51
N GLN A 255 17.24 2.85 -12.91
CA GLN A 255 18.45 3.65 -12.81
C GLN A 255 19.34 3.18 -11.67
N GLN A 256 20.61 3.02 -11.94
CA GLN A 256 21.59 2.56 -10.96
C GLN A 256 22.25 3.77 -10.29
N ALA A 257 21.78 4.11 -9.09
CA ALA A 257 22.39 5.18 -8.29
C ALA A 257 23.83 4.85 -7.94
N ASN A 258 24.73 5.85 -7.99
CA ASN A 258 26.09 5.71 -7.47
C ASN A 258 26.06 5.89 -5.95
N ILE A 259 26.17 4.78 -5.23
CA ILE A 259 26.15 4.75 -3.76
C ILE A 259 27.56 4.47 -3.27
N ASN A 260 28.10 5.38 -2.47
CA ASN A 260 29.45 5.32 -1.95
C ASN A 260 29.43 5.27 -0.42
N VAL A 261 30.60 4.97 0.18
CA VAL A 261 30.81 5.09 1.62
C VAL A 261 30.47 6.52 2.05
N PRO A 262 29.69 6.71 3.15
CA PRO A 262 29.36 8.03 3.65
C PRO A 262 30.61 8.84 4.00
N PHE A 263 30.47 10.18 3.90
CA PHE A 263 31.56 11.06 4.29
C PHE A 263 31.92 10.87 5.77
N GLY A 264 33.21 10.76 6.05
CA GLY A 264 33.71 10.58 7.42
C GLY A 264 33.81 9.11 7.89
N CYS A 265 33.28 8.17 7.09
CA CYS A 265 33.51 6.74 7.30
C CYS A 265 34.65 6.24 6.42
#